data_6a2e494d234bf3528ccc4c765deea9ae
#
_entry.id   6a2e494d234bf3528ccc4c765deea9ae
#
_cell.length_a   1.000
_cell.length_b   1.000
_cell.length_c   1.000
_cell.angle_alpha   90.00
_cell.angle_beta   90.00
_cell.angle_gamma   90.00
#
_symmetry.space_group_name_H-M   'P 1'
#
loop_
_entity.id
_entity.type
_entity.pdbx_description
1 polymer ?
#
loop_
_entity_poly.entity_id
_entity_poly.type
_entity_poly.pdbx_seq_one_letter_code
_entity_poly.pdbx_strand_id
1 'polypeptide(L)'
;MGKRKREQRRRDYDIRQAQHEQVIERIPLERGCKLIMVYVEGYEDVAFWRSVFDDYESDEFMFEISVPLRNDLAKGKKVVLHLAEDPEVRDTLFCIDSDFDYLFADQTPVSREINRTPHIFHTYAYATENYLCYAPSLHNICVKATKNDTNIFDFEKFFADYSRTIYPLFLWYAYSAQIATPNIFPLIEFKSSVKLNYLEVEGNGAETLAWLERQVQRRLRSLRGQHPDIERQFPAFIEMLGKRGVTPENTYLFMQGHTLMDNVVMPVLEAVCDKLRYMSISRINGSDRRGVSL
;
A
#
# COMPACT_ATOMS: atom_id res chain seq x y z
N MET A 1 -26.13 -5.08 -27.78
CA MET A 1 -26.08 -5.08 -26.29
C MET A 1 -25.38 -3.87 -25.66
N GLY A 2 -24.70 -3.01 -26.43
CA GLY A 2 -23.92 -1.87 -25.89
C GLY A 2 -24.70 -0.59 -25.53
N LYS A 3 -25.65 -0.16 -26.35
CA LYS A 3 -26.30 1.17 -26.21
C LYS A 3 -27.14 1.31 -24.93
N ARG A 4 -28.01 0.34 -24.63
CA ARG A 4 -28.84 0.33 -23.41
C ARG A 4 -28.04 0.28 -22.12
N LYS A 5 -26.93 -0.48 -22.06
CA LYS A 5 -26.02 -0.49 -20.90
C LYS A 5 -25.31 0.84 -20.70
N ARG A 6 -24.95 1.54 -21.78
CA ARG A 6 -24.36 2.87 -21.72
C ARG A 6 -25.33 3.93 -21.21
N GLU A 7 -26.57 3.91 -21.68
CA GLU A 7 -27.64 4.82 -21.24
C GLU A 7 -28.01 4.59 -19.77
N GLN A 8 -28.08 3.33 -19.33
CA GLN A 8 -28.34 3.01 -17.92
C GLN A 8 -27.21 3.51 -17.02
N ARG A 9 -25.94 3.26 -17.37
CA ARG A 9 -24.78 3.75 -16.62
C ARG A 9 -24.72 5.27 -16.56
N ARG A 10 -25.11 5.96 -17.62
CA ARG A 10 -25.18 7.42 -17.64
C ARG A 10 -26.26 7.96 -16.70
N ARG A 11 -27.45 7.36 -16.69
CA ARG A 11 -28.53 7.72 -15.74
C ARG A 11 -28.14 7.46 -14.28
N ASP A 12 -27.51 6.32 -14.00
CA ASP A 12 -27.07 5.98 -12.66
C ASP A 12 -25.98 6.95 -12.16
N TYR A 13 -25.16 7.45 -13.08
CA TYR A 13 -24.18 8.50 -12.82
C TYR A 13 -24.85 9.85 -12.52
N ASP A 14 -25.73 10.31 -13.38
CA ASP A 14 -26.41 11.61 -13.23
C ASP A 14 -27.19 11.65 -11.90
N ILE A 15 -27.81 10.53 -11.48
CA ILE A 15 -28.49 10.41 -10.19
C ILE A 15 -27.52 10.50 -9.00
N ARG A 16 -26.37 9.82 -9.08
CA ARG A 16 -25.36 9.87 -8.01
C ARG A 16 -24.72 11.24 -7.90
N GLN A 17 -24.45 11.88 -9.03
CA GLN A 17 -23.91 13.23 -9.06
C GLN A 17 -24.90 14.24 -8.43
N ALA A 18 -26.18 14.17 -8.79
CA ALA A 18 -27.20 15.02 -8.21
C ALA A 18 -27.37 14.77 -6.69
N GLN A 19 -27.28 13.51 -6.24
CA GLN A 19 -27.31 13.17 -4.81
C GLN A 19 -26.07 13.71 -4.08
N HIS A 20 -24.90 13.62 -4.69
CA HIS A 20 -23.65 14.13 -4.14
C HIS A 20 -23.68 15.66 -4.01
N GLU A 21 -24.12 16.37 -5.04
CA GLU A 21 -24.30 17.83 -5.03
C GLU A 21 -25.29 18.26 -3.93
N GLN A 22 -26.40 17.53 -3.77
CA GLN A 22 -27.37 17.80 -2.68
C GLN A 22 -26.75 17.61 -1.28
N VAL A 23 -25.90 16.60 -1.09
CA VAL A 23 -25.20 16.37 0.19
C VAL A 23 -24.21 17.52 0.48
N ILE A 24 -23.44 17.93 -0.53
CA ILE A 24 -22.49 19.04 -0.43
C ILE A 24 -23.19 20.35 -0.05
N GLU A 25 -24.32 20.66 -0.70
CA GLU A 25 -25.08 21.87 -0.40
C GLU A 25 -25.74 21.83 1.00
N ARG A 26 -26.18 20.65 1.43
CA ARG A 26 -26.94 20.48 2.68
C ARG A 26 -26.06 20.49 3.93
N ILE A 27 -24.92 19.81 3.91
CA ILE A 27 -24.06 19.68 5.10
C ILE A 27 -23.54 21.02 5.61
N PRO A 28 -22.98 21.92 4.78
CA PRO A 28 -22.52 23.23 5.24
C PRO A 28 -23.65 24.11 5.77
N LEU A 29 -24.84 24.05 5.16
CA LEU A 29 -26.02 24.80 5.61
C LEU A 29 -26.50 24.35 6.98
N GLU A 30 -26.49 23.05 7.26
CA GLU A 30 -26.95 22.48 8.55
C GLU A 30 -25.97 22.72 9.67
N ARG A 31 -24.65 22.80 9.42
CA ARG A 31 -23.61 22.90 10.44
C ARG A 31 -22.86 24.22 10.47
N GLY A 32 -23.02 25.07 9.47
CA GLY A 32 -22.35 26.38 9.39
C GLY A 32 -20.83 26.30 9.19
N CYS A 33 -20.29 25.10 8.88
CA CYS A 33 -18.88 24.87 8.62
C CYS A 33 -18.60 24.78 7.12
N LYS A 34 -17.34 24.98 6.73
CA LYS A 34 -16.88 24.86 5.35
C LYS A 34 -16.64 23.37 5.02
N LEU A 35 -17.27 22.90 3.95
CA LEU A 35 -17.01 21.56 3.41
C LEU A 35 -15.83 21.61 2.45
N ILE A 36 -14.87 20.71 2.66
CA ILE A 36 -13.70 20.51 1.80
C ILE A 36 -13.87 19.12 1.16
N MET A 37 -13.89 19.12 -0.19
CA MET A 37 -13.92 17.87 -0.94
C MET A 37 -12.53 17.23 -0.97
N VAL A 38 -12.47 15.92 -0.79
CA VAL A 38 -11.24 15.12 -0.87
C VAL A 38 -11.42 14.03 -1.90
N TYR A 39 -10.73 14.11 -3.03
CA TYR A 39 -10.76 13.06 -4.03
C TYR A 39 -9.63 12.07 -3.84
N VAL A 40 -9.98 10.78 -3.85
CA VAL A 40 -9.06 9.63 -3.74
C VAL A 40 -9.08 8.78 -5.01
N GLU A 41 -8.08 7.91 -5.21
CA GLU A 41 -7.95 7.11 -6.45
C GLU A 41 -9.02 6.02 -6.57
N GLY A 42 -9.35 5.36 -5.46
CA GLY A 42 -10.30 4.25 -5.41
C GLY A 42 -11.13 4.23 -4.13
N TYR A 43 -12.15 3.37 -4.11
CA TYR A 43 -13.00 3.20 -2.92
C TYR A 43 -12.25 2.56 -1.75
N GLU A 44 -11.23 1.77 -2.03
CA GLU A 44 -10.32 1.16 -1.07
C GLU A 44 -9.53 2.17 -0.25
N ASP A 45 -9.27 3.36 -0.82
CA ASP A 45 -8.49 4.42 -0.17
C ASP A 45 -9.32 5.29 0.77
N VAL A 46 -10.67 5.27 0.62
CA VAL A 46 -11.57 6.14 1.39
C VAL A 46 -11.38 5.97 2.90
N ALA A 47 -11.30 4.72 3.38
CA ALA A 47 -11.17 4.45 4.81
C ALA A 47 -9.83 4.94 5.37
N PHE A 48 -8.74 4.77 4.61
CA PHE A 48 -7.41 5.24 5.00
C PHE A 48 -7.39 6.78 5.11
N TRP A 49 -7.80 7.49 4.06
CA TRP A 49 -7.79 8.94 4.05
C TRP A 49 -8.81 9.53 5.03
N ARG A 50 -9.97 8.87 5.25
CA ARG A 50 -10.91 9.26 6.30
C ARG A 50 -10.22 9.27 7.67
N SER A 51 -9.47 8.22 8.01
CA SER A 51 -8.75 8.16 9.29
C SER A 51 -7.69 9.26 9.44
N VAL A 52 -7.13 9.74 8.32
CA VAL A 52 -6.19 10.87 8.34
C VAL A 52 -6.91 12.20 8.56
N PHE A 53 -8.01 12.44 7.84
CA PHE A 53 -8.72 13.73 7.90
C PHE A 53 -9.61 13.90 9.13
N ASP A 54 -10.06 12.81 9.76
CA ASP A 54 -10.84 12.87 11.00
C ASP A 54 -10.11 13.66 12.12
N ASP A 55 -8.78 13.57 12.16
CA ASP A 55 -7.96 14.32 13.14
C ASP A 55 -7.90 15.84 12.86
N TYR A 56 -8.32 16.27 11.67
CA TYR A 56 -8.31 17.67 11.24
C TYR A 56 -9.72 18.28 11.12
N GLU A 57 -10.78 17.51 11.36
CA GLU A 57 -12.15 18.05 11.40
C GLU A 57 -12.34 18.97 12.61
N SER A 58 -13.12 20.03 12.40
CA SER A 58 -13.42 21.02 13.42
C SER A 58 -14.80 21.66 13.18
N ASP A 59 -15.19 22.60 14.05
CA ASP A 59 -16.41 23.39 13.85
C ASP A 59 -16.32 24.29 12.58
N GLU A 60 -15.11 24.56 12.07
CA GLU A 60 -14.87 25.40 10.89
C GLU A 60 -14.77 24.59 9.60
N PHE A 61 -14.30 23.33 9.67
CA PHE A 61 -14.00 22.50 8.50
C PHE A 61 -14.52 21.08 8.66
N MET A 62 -15.12 20.58 7.59
CA MET A 62 -15.48 19.16 7.39
C MET A 62 -14.90 18.64 6.09
N PHE A 63 -14.59 17.35 6.05
CA PHE A 63 -14.05 16.70 4.85
C PHE A 63 -15.03 15.65 4.31
N GLU A 64 -15.35 15.76 3.02
CA GLU A 64 -16.10 14.73 2.29
C GLU A 64 -15.17 13.99 1.35
N ILE A 65 -14.95 12.69 1.63
CA ILE A 65 -14.02 11.86 0.86
C ILE A 65 -14.80 11.09 -0.20
N SER A 66 -14.41 11.25 -1.44
CA SER A 66 -15.09 10.70 -2.60
C SER A 66 -14.12 10.21 -3.67
N VAL A 67 -14.61 9.33 -4.52
CA VAL A 67 -13.88 8.87 -5.70
C VAL A 67 -14.40 9.65 -6.91
N PRO A 68 -13.53 10.18 -7.79
CA PRO A 68 -13.97 10.91 -8.97
C PRO A 68 -14.89 10.07 -9.86
N LEU A 69 -16.08 10.59 -10.14
CA LEU A 69 -17.08 9.93 -10.96
C LEU A 69 -17.10 10.54 -12.38
N ARG A 70 -16.04 10.29 -13.17
CA ARG A 70 -16.07 10.63 -14.61
C ARG A 70 -16.24 9.39 -15.47
N ASN A 71 -17.28 9.40 -16.32
CA ASN A 71 -17.68 8.25 -17.15
C ASN A 71 -16.66 7.83 -18.21
N ASP A 72 -15.72 8.70 -18.57
CA ASP A 72 -14.86 8.56 -19.75
C ASP A 72 -13.39 8.31 -19.43
N LEU A 73 -12.98 8.44 -18.16
CA LEU A 73 -11.60 8.29 -17.73
C LEU A 73 -11.42 6.99 -16.94
N ALA A 74 -10.29 6.36 -17.14
CA ALA A 74 -9.86 5.26 -16.30
C ALA A 74 -9.78 5.73 -14.83
N LYS A 75 -10.20 4.87 -13.87
CA LYS A 75 -10.03 5.13 -12.44
C LYS A 75 -8.55 5.23 -12.09
N GLY A 76 -8.25 5.86 -10.94
CA GLY A 76 -6.91 5.93 -10.38
C GLY A 76 -6.22 7.28 -10.56
N LYS A 77 -4.96 7.33 -10.22
CA LYS A 77 -4.08 8.51 -10.13
C LYS A 77 -4.22 9.52 -11.26
N LYS A 78 -4.29 9.06 -12.53
CA LYS A 78 -4.41 9.97 -13.70
C LYS A 78 -5.70 10.79 -13.70
N VAL A 79 -6.79 10.22 -13.19
CA VAL A 79 -8.08 10.93 -13.10
C VAL A 79 -8.00 12.00 -12.03
N VAL A 80 -7.44 11.67 -10.88
CA VAL A 80 -7.26 12.60 -9.76
C VAL A 80 -6.36 13.76 -10.15
N LEU A 81 -5.22 13.48 -10.78
CA LEU A 81 -4.28 14.51 -11.25
C LEU A 81 -4.93 15.43 -12.32
N HIS A 82 -5.68 14.86 -13.26
CA HIS A 82 -6.38 15.66 -14.26
C HIS A 82 -7.44 16.59 -13.64
N LEU A 83 -8.10 16.18 -12.57
CA LEU A 83 -9.01 17.06 -11.83
C LEU A 83 -8.27 18.15 -11.07
N ALA A 84 -7.08 17.87 -10.58
CA ALA A 84 -6.25 18.83 -9.88
C ALA A 84 -5.77 19.98 -10.79
N GLU A 85 -5.70 19.76 -12.11
CA GLU A 85 -5.38 20.78 -13.11
C GLU A 85 -6.56 21.71 -13.43
N ASP A 86 -7.79 21.36 -13.03
CA ASP A 86 -8.99 22.13 -13.36
C ASP A 86 -9.12 23.39 -12.49
N PRO A 87 -9.01 24.61 -13.05
CA PRO A 87 -9.06 25.84 -12.28
C PRO A 87 -10.43 26.14 -11.67
N GLU A 88 -11.48 25.43 -12.08
CA GLU A 88 -12.82 25.56 -11.50
C GLU A 88 -12.98 24.75 -10.22
N VAL A 89 -12.09 23.80 -9.97
CA VAL A 89 -12.09 22.95 -8.77
C VAL A 89 -11.44 23.72 -7.62
N ARG A 90 -12.27 24.32 -6.77
CA ARG A 90 -11.84 25.08 -5.59
C ARG A 90 -12.16 24.33 -4.30
N ASP A 91 -11.46 24.67 -3.23
CA ASP A 91 -11.68 24.08 -1.89
C ASP A 91 -11.70 22.55 -1.91
N THR A 92 -10.76 21.99 -2.69
CA THR A 92 -10.67 20.56 -2.93
C THR A 92 -9.24 20.06 -2.69
N LEU A 93 -9.13 18.93 -2.06
CA LEU A 93 -7.86 18.21 -1.87
C LEU A 93 -7.85 16.95 -2.72
N PHE A 94 -6.68 16.55 -3.15
CA PHE A 94 -6.46 15.37 -3.98
C PHE A 94 -5.49 14.44 -3.27
N CYS A 95 -5.92 13.20 -3.04
CA CYS A 95 -5.15 12.21 -2.31
C CYS A 95 -4.81 11.03 -3.22
N ILE A 96 -3.55 10.74 -3.35
CA ILE A 96 -3.04 9.75 -4.30
C ILE A 96 -2.00 8.83 -3.65
N ASP A 97 -1.84 7.67 -4.23
CA ASP A 97 -0.71 6.82 -3.94
C ASP A 97 0.57 7.42 -4.53
N SER A 98 1.63 7.37 -3.76
CA SER A 98 2.93 7.86 -4.22
C SER A 98 3.49 7.02 -5.38
N ASP A 99 3.25 5.71 -5.37
CA ASP A 99 4.07 4.79 -6.14
C ASP A 99 5.56 5.05 -5.85
N PHE A 100 6.32 5.49 -6.86
CA PHE A 100 7.70 5.97 -6.69
C PHE A 100 7.84 7.49 -6.77
N ASP A 101 6.76 8.25 -6.96
CA ASP A 101 6.86 9.69 -7.23
C ASP A 101 7.45 10.47 -6.05
N TYR A 102 7.13 10.08 -4.81
CA TYR A 102 7.77 10.64 -3.63
C TYR A 102 9.28 10.35 -3.61
N LEU A 103 9.67 9.12 -3.94
CA LEU A 103 11.07 8.70 -3.91
C LEU A 103 11.90 9.36 -5.01
N PHE A 104 11.31 9.56 -6.19
CA PHE A 104 12.00 10.18 -7.33
C PHE A 104 12.09 11.69 -7.23
N ALA A 105 11.40 12.30 -6.27
CA ALA A 105 11.41 13.75 -6.08
C ALA A 105 11.06 14.50 -7.37
N ASP A 106 11.95 15.38 -7.83
CA ASP A 106 11.76 16.20 -9.03
C ASP A 106 12.32 15.57 -10.32
N GLN A 107 12.66 14.28 -10.30
CA GLN A 107 13.38 13.66 -11.43
C GLN A 107 12.47 13.30 -12.62
N THR A 108 11.16 13.09 -12.37
CA THR A 108 10.19 12.90 -13.44
C THR A 108 9.21 14.10 -13.50
N PRO A 109 8.55 14.37 -14.65
CA PRO A 109 7.52 15.40 -14.71
C PRO A 109 6.40 15.18 -13.71
N VAL A 110 5.89 13.95 -13.59
CA VAL A 110 4.80 13.57 -12.67
C VAL A 110 5.22 13.72 -11.21
N SER A 111 6.41 13.20 -10.84
CA SER A 111 6.89 13.32 -9.46
C SER A 111 7.11 14.79 -9.05
N ARG A 112 7.55 15.64 -9.99
CA ARG A 112 7.69 17.07 -9.74
C ARG A 112 6.35 17.76 -9.48
N GLU A 113 5.35 17.44 -10.27
CA GLU A 113 3.99 17.95 -10.11
C GLU A 113 3.40 17.58 -8.77
N ILE A 114 3.40 16.29 -8.43
CA ILE A 114 2.89 15.74 -7.18
C ILE A 114 3.58 16.39 -5.97
N ASN A 115 4.91 16.46 -5.98
CA ASN A 115 5.66 16.99 -4.84
C ASN A 115 5.59 18.52 -4.68
N ARG A 116 5.08 19.27 -5.66
CA ARG A 116 5.04 20.74 -5.65
C ARG A 116 3.64 21.34 -5.60
N THR A 117 2.61 20.58 -5.88
CA THR A 117 1.23 21.06 -5.91
C THR A 117 0.64 21.07 -4.49
N PRO A 118 0.29 22.23 -3.90
CA PRO A 118 -0.03 22.32 -2.46
C PRO A 118 -1.27 21.55 -2.01
N HIS A 119 -2.19 21.27 -2.93
CA HIS A 119 -3.46 20.59 -2.64
C HIS A 119 -3.46 19.13 -3.08
N ILE A 120 -2.31 18.61 -3.54
CA ILE A 120 -2.11 17.19 -3.76
C ILE A 120 -1.40 16.58 -2.53
N PHE A 121 -2.05 15.65 -1.88
CA PHE A 121 -1.51 14.83 -0.80
C PHE A 121 -1.18 13.45 -1.35
N HIS A 122 -0.07 12.90 -0.92
CA HIS A 122 0.35 11.57 -1.35
C HIS A 122 0.86 10.75 -0.18
N THR A 123 0.85 9.44 -0.34
CA THR A 123 1.49 8.53 0.60
C THR A 123 3.02 8.73 0.59
N TYR A 124 3.70 8.55 1.72
CA TYR A 124 5.17 8.49 1.77
C TYR A 124 5.69 7.08 1.50
N ALA A 125 4.92 6.06 1.91
CA ALA A 125 5.11 4.68 1.43
C ALA A 125 4.64 4.56 -0.03
N TYR A 126 4.74 3.37 -0.63
CA TYR A 126 4.36 3.18 -2.04
C TYR A 126 2.87 3.47 -2.27
N ALA A 127 1.98 2.93 -1.44
CA ALA A 127 0.53 3.03 -1.53
C ALA A 127 -0.12 2.93 -0.14
N THR A 128 -1.44 3.12 -0.05
CA THR A 128 -2.20 3.02 1.20
C THR A 128 -2.08 1.63 1.83
N GLU A 129 -2.04 0.54 1.06
CA GLU A 129 -1.86 -0.82 1.57
C GLU A 129 -0.57 -1.01 2.34
N ASN A 130 0.50 -0.27 2.01
CA ASN A 130 1.77 -0.39 2.73
C ASN A 130 1.64 0.04 4.20
N TYR A 131 0.76 1.01 4.51
CA TYR A 131 0.45 1.38 5.90
C TYR A 131 -0.36 0.29 6.61
N LEU A 132 -1.31 -0.35 5.92
CA LEU A 132 -2.05 -1.50 6.46
C LEU A 132 -1.13 -2.70 6.74
N CYS A 133 -0.02 -2.80 6.01
CA CYS A 133 1.01 -3.83 6.14
C CYS A 133 2.13 -3.46 7.14
N TYR A 134 1.95 -2.41 7.95
CA TYR A 134 2.98 -1.94 8.88
C TYR A 134 3.26 -2.97 9.98
N ALA A 135 4.49 -3.50 10.02
CA ALA A 135 4.87 -4.65 10.83
C ALA A 135 4.49 -4.55 12.32
N PRO A 136 4.67 -3.40 13.02
CA PRO A 136 4.28 -3.25 14.41
C PRO A 136 2.78 -3.46 14.70
N SER A 137 1.91 -3.29 13.72
CA SER A 137 0.46 -3.46 13.87
C SER A 137 -0.04 -4.90 13.67
N LEU A 138 0.77 -5.77 13.02
CA LEU A 138 0.32 -7.07 12.54
C LEU A 138 0.00 -8.06 13.65
N HIS A 139 0.73 -8.02 14.77
CA HIS A 139 0.40 -8.85 15.94
C HIS A 139 -1.04 -8.61 16.43
N ASN A 140 -1.46 -7.35 16.51
CA ASN A 140 -2.81 -6.99 16.93
C ASN A 140 -3.89 -7.52 15.97
N ILE A 141 -3.59 -7.65 14.70
CA ILE A 141 -4.48 -8.27 13.69
C ILE A 141 -4.66 -9.74 14.03
N CYS A 142 -3.58 -10.47 14.31
CA CYS A 142 -3.65 -11.88 14.73
C CYS A 142 -4.45 -12.04 16.02
N VAL A 143 -4.23 -11.19 17.04
CA VAL A 143 -5.00 -11.22 18.30
C VAL A 143 -6.49 -11.01 18.04
N LYS A 144 -6.86 -10.03 17.21
CA LYS A 144 -8.26 -9.77 16.85
C LYS A 144 -8.90 -10.97 16.10
N ALA A 145 -8.15 -11.60 15.19
CA ALA A 145 -8.64 -12.70 14.36
C ALA A 145 -8.75 -14.04 15.12
N THR A 146 -7.87 -14.29 16.08
CA THR A 146 -7.77 -15.61 16.76
C THR A 146 -8.24 -15.60 18.21
N LYS A 147 -8.42 -14.42 18.82
CA LYS A 147 -8.67 -14.23 20.25
C LYS A 147 -7.57 -14.86 21.14
N ASN A 148 -6.36 -14.93 20.62
CA ASN A 148 -5.18 -15.44 21.31
C ASN A 148 -4.07 -14.38 21.21
N ASP A 149 -3.60 -13.89 22.35
CA ASP A 149 -2.59 -12.84 22.49
C ASP A 149 -1.17 -13.37 22.67
N THR A 150 -0.96 -14.69 22.55
CA THR A 150 0.37 -15.28 22.68
C THR A 150 1.28 -14.76 21.55
N ASN A 151 2.39 -14.14 21.93
CA ASN A 151 3.37 -13.69 20.95
C ASN A 151 4.26 -14.86 20.51
N ILE A 152 4.02 -15.40 19.32
CA ILE A 152 4.75 -16.54 18.75
C ILE A 152 5.59 -16.15 17.52
N PHE A 153 5.50 -14.89 17.07
CA PHE A 153 6.18 -14.42 15.88
C PHE A 153 6.51 -12.93 16.00
N ASP A 154 7.77 -12.58 15.81
CA ASP A 154 8.26 -11.20 15.81
C ASP A 154 8.15 -10.63 14.39
N PHE A 155 7.03 -9.96 14.12
CA PHE A 155 6.76 -9.34 12.83
C PHE A 155 7.79 -8.26 12.46
N GLU A 156 8.18 -7.42 13.42
CA GLU A 156 9.12 -6.33 13.16
C GLU A 156 10.47 -6.87 12.72
N LYS A 157 10.99 -7.85 13.45
CA LYS A 157 12.24 -8.51 13.08
C LYS A 157 12.12 -9.22 11.72
N PHE A 158 11.03 -9.95 11.49
CA PHE A 158 10.83 -10.68 10.24
C PHE A 158 10.80 -9.74 9.04
N PHE A 159 10.01 -8.65 9.10
CA PHE A 159 9.90 -7.71 7.98
C PHE A 159 11.16 -6.87 7.78
N ALA A 160 11.94 -6.61 8.82
CA ALA A 160 13.26 -6.02 8.67
C ALA A 160 14.24 -6.95 7.94
N ASP A 161 14.27 -8.24 8.31
CA ASP A 161 15.12 -9.24 7.66
C ASP A 161 14.65 -9.54 6.22
N TYR A 162 13.33 -9.64 5.99
CA TYR A 162 12.74 -9.72 4.65
C TYR A 162 13.17 -8.54 3.78
N SER A 163 13.06 -7.31 4.31
CA SER A 163 13.46 -6.09 3.61
C SER A 163 14.94 -6.11 3.22
N ARG A 164 15.83 -6.47 4.13
CA ARG A 164 17.26 -6.61 3.82
C ARG A 164 17.51 -7.61 2.70
N THR A 165 16.77 -8.72 2.72
CA THR A 165 16.90 -9.77 1.72
C THR A 165 16.48 -9.29 0.33
N ILE A 166 15.39 -8.55 0.20
CA ILE A 166 14.88 -8.08 -1.09
C ILE A 166 15.51 -6.76 -1.56
N TYR A 167 16.14 -6.00 -0.67
CA TYR A 167 16.69 -4.66 -0.95
C TYR A 167 17.53 -4.57 -2.22
N PRO A 168 18.47 -5.51 -2.50
CA PRO A 168 19.22 -5.45 -3.75
C PRO A 168 18.35 -5.54 -5.01
N LEU A 169 17.30 -6.37 -5.00
CA LEU A 169 16.35 -6.45 -6.13
C LEU A 169 15.45 -5.22 -6.22
N PHE A 170 15.06 -4.67 -5.06
CA PHE A 170 14.30 -3.42 -5.02
C PHE A 170 15.07 -2.27 -5.69
N LEU A 171 16.38 -2.17 -5.48
CA LEU A 171 17.21 -1.18 -6.17
C LEU A 171 17.13 -1.31 -7.70
N TRP A 172 17.21 -2.53 -8.22
CA TRP A 172 17.05 -2.78 -9.65
C TRP A 172 15.66 -2.40 -10.16
N TYR A 173 14.62 -2.77 -9.43
CA TYR A 173 13.24 -2.47 -9.80
C TYR A 173 12.97 -0.96 -9.78
N ALA A 174 13.28 -0.29 -8.69
CA ALA A 174 13.05 1.15 -8.55
C ALA A 174 13.91 1.97 -9.53
N TYR A 175 15.18 1.57 -9.75
CA TYR A 175 16.04 2.24 -10.71
C TYR A 175 15.52 2.10 -12.16
N SER A 176 15.06 0.89 -12.56
CA SER A 176 14.47 0.73 -13.90
C SER A 176 13.20 1.55 -14.09
N ALA A 177 12.40 1.74 -13.04
CA ALA A 177 11.26 2.64 -13.08
C ALA A 177 11.68 4.11 -13.24
N GLN A 178 12.70 4.56 -12.48
CA GLN A 178 13.21 5.93 -12.53
C GLN A 178 13.71 6.33 -13.93
N ILE A 179 14.48 5.47 -14.57
CA ILE A 179 15.03 5.75 -15.92
C ILE A 179 14.03 5.48 -17.05
N ALA A 180 12.76 5.24 -16.72
CA ALA A 180 11.68 4.92 -17.66
C ALA A 180 12.03 3.77 -18.63
N THR A 181 12.84 2.80 -18.19
CA THR A 181 13.22 1.61 -18.95
C THR A 181 12.73 0.35 -18.21
N PRO A 182 11.39 0.15 -18.10
CA PRO A 182 10.81 -0.89 -17.24
C PRO A 182 11.14 -2.31 -17.71
N ASN A 183 11.61 -2.49 -18.93
CA ASN A 183 12.00 -3.80 -19.47
C ASN A 183 13.30 -4.34 -18.87
N ILE A 184 14.10 -3.53 -18.16
CA ILE A 184 15.30 -4.01 -17.47
C ILE A 184 14.93 -4.98 -16.36
N PHE A 185 13.99 -4.57 -15.49
CA PHE A 185 13.46 -5.42 -14.44
C PHE A 185 11.98 -5.07 -14.16
N PRO A 186 11.04 -5.66 -14.94
CA PRO A 186 9.63 -5.31 -14.83
C PRO A 186 9.00 -5.78 -13.53
N LEU A 187 7.89 -5.11 -13.13
CA LEU A 187 7.14 -5.44 -11.91
C LEU A 187 6.80 -6.93 -11.78
N ILE A 188 6.39 -7.57 -12.87
CA ILE A 188 5.99 -9.00 -12.85
C ILE A 188 7.15 -9.90 -12.42
N GLU A 189 8.38 -9.57 -12.81
CA GLU A 189 9.57 -10.31 -12.44
C GLU A 189 10.01 -9.99 -11.02
N PHE A 190 9.94 -8.72 -10.60
CA PHE A 190 10.16 -8.33 -9.22
C PHE A 190 9.18 -9.06 -8.29
N LYS A 191 7.89 -8.95 -8.56
CA LYS A 191 6.81 -9.63 -7.83
C LYS A 191 7.06 -11.13 -7.66
N SER A 192 7.41 -11.82 -8.74
CA SER A 192 7.70 -13.26 -8.70
C SER A 192 8.95 -13.62 -7.90
N SER A 193 9.91 -12.69 -7.81
CA SER A 193 11.19 -12.90 -7.12
C SER A 193 11.13 -12.64 -5.62
N VAL A 194 10.15 -11.86 -5.15
CA VAL A 194 10.06 -11.43 -3.73
C VAL A 194 8.90 -12.08 -2.96
N LYS A 195 8.01 -12.80 -3.64
CA LYS A 195 6.87 -13.48 -3.01
C LYS A 195 7.32 -14.58 -2.04
N LEU A 196 6.56 -14.77 -0.98
CA LEU A 196 6.71 -15.92 -0.09
C LEU A 196 5.81 -17.07 -0.55
N ASN A 197 6.37 -18.26 -0.67
CA ASN A 197 5.61 -19.46 -1.05
C ASN A 197 5.10 -20.22 0.17
N TYR A 198 5.76 -20.06 1.30
CA TYR A 198 5.40 -20.65 2.60
C TYR A 198 6.01 -19.82 3.72
N LEU A 199 5.53 -19.99 4.94
CA LEU A 199 6.15 -19.45 6.13
C LEU A 199 6.38 -20.56 7.15
N GLU A 200 7.60 -20.69 7.64
CA GLU A 200 7.93 -21.46 8.83
C GLU A 200 7.83 -20.51 10.02
N VAL A 201 6.82 -20.72 10.89
CA VAL A 201 6.55 -19.83 12.04
C VAL A 201 7.58 -20.06 13.15
N GLU A 202 7.99 -21.30 13.37
CA GLU A 202 9.08 -21.66 14.25
C GLU A 202 10.39 -21.06 13.70
N GLY A 203 11.24 -20.53 14.56
CA GLY A 203 12.46 -19.85 14.14
C GLY A 203 12.23 -18.47 13.47
N ASN A 204 11.01 -17.92 13.61
CA ASN A 204 10.64 -16.61 13.12
C ASN A 204 10.87 -16.44 11.60
N GLY A 205 10.55 -17.48 10.83
CA GLY A 205 10.66 -17.46 9.37
C GLY A 205 12.08 -17.58 8.81
N ALA A 206 13.05 -18.00 9.61
CA ALA A 206 14.46 -18.04 9.20
C ALA A 206 14.70 -18.93 7.96
N GLU A 207 14.06 -20.11 7.88
CA GLU A 207 14.17 -20.99 6.71
C GLU A 207 13.51 -20.39 5.47
N THR A 208 12.37 -19.73 5.65
CA THR A 208 11.66 -19.02 4.60
C THR A 208 12.54 -17.91 4.00
N LEU A 209 13.18 -17.11 4.85
CA LEU A 209 14.09 -16.04 4.42
C LEU A 209 15.35 -16.59 3.75
N ALA A 210 15.92 -17.67 4.26
CA ALA A 210 17.07 -18.33 3.62
C ALA A 210 16.72 -18.88 2.22
N TRP A 211 15.50 -19.41 2.04
CA TRP A 211 15.01 -19.79 0.71
C TRP A 211 14.86 -18.58 -0.20
N LEU A 212 14.23 -17.50 0.28
CA LEU A 212 14.04 -16.25 -0.46
C LEU A 212 15.39 -15.67 -0.90
N GLU A 213 16.38 -15.63 -0.01
CA GLU A 213 17.72 -15.14 -0.32
C GLU A 213 18.33 -15.88 -1.50
N ARG A 214 18.22 -17.22 -1.54
CA ARG A 214 18.73 -18.01 -2.69
C ARG A 214 18.05 -17.62 -4.01
N GLN A 215 16.74 -17.31 -3.99
CA GLN A 215 16.01 -16.84 -5.17
C GLN A 215 16.50 -15.45 -5.59
N VAL A 216 16.60 -14.53 -4.65
CA VAL A 216 17.12 -13.17 -4.85
C VAL A 216 18.52 -13.20 -5.46
N GLN A 217 19.43 -13.98 -4.91
CA GLN A 217 20.82 -14.11 -5.41
C GLN A 217 20.87 -14.69 -6.82
N ARG A 218 19.99 -15.65 -7.13
CA ARG A 218 19.86 -16.20 -8.51
C ARG A 218 19.43 -15.11 -9.48
N ARG A 219 18.44 -14.32 -9.10
CA ARG A 219 17.92 -13.24 -9.94
C ARG A 219 18.95 -12.13 -10.16
N LEU A 220 19.64 -11.72 -9.09
CA LEU A 220 20.73 -10.72 -9.17
C LEU A 220 21.83 -11.15 -10.14
N ARG A 221 22.26 -12.42 -10.09
CA ARG A 221 23.26 -12.93 -11.07
C ARG A 221 22.78 -12.79 -12.50
N SER A 222 21.51 -13.08 -12.78
CA SER A 222 20.94 -12.90 -14.12
C SER A 222 20.95 -11.43 -14.56
N LEU A 223 20.49 -10.51 -13.70
CA LEU A 223 20.43 -9.07 -13.99
C LEU A 223 21.82 -8.48 -14.23
N ARG A 224 22.80 -8.83 -13.39
CA ARG A 224 24.20 -8.42 -13.56
C ARG A 224 24.81 -8.91 -14.86
N GLY A 225 24.49 -10.13 -15.26
CA GLY A 225 24.95 -10.69 -16.55
C GLY A 225 24.34 -9.98 -17.76
N GLN A 226 23.10 -9.57 -17.67
CA GLN A 226 22.37 -8.87 -18.74
C GLN A 226 22.69 -7.38 -18.80
N HIS A 227 22.96 -6.74 -17.67
CA HIS A 227 23.11 -5.30 -17.53
C HIS A 227 24.30 -4.93 -16.62
N PRO A 228 25.54 -5.21 -17.03
CA PRO A 228 26.72 -5.13 -16.15
C PRO A 228 27.05 -3.72 -15.62
N ASP A 229 26.56 -2.68 -16.29
CA ASP A 229 26.90 -1.30 -15.98
C ASP A 229 25.89 -0.59 -15.05
N ILE A 230 24.72 -1.18 -14.83
CA ILE A 230 23.63 -0.50 -14.08
C ILE A 230 24.01 -0.28 -12.60
N GLU A 231 24.61 -1.26 -11.94
CA GLU A 231 24.95 -1.15 -10.52
C GLU A 231 25.98 -0.02 -10.23
N ARG A 232 26.66 0.49 -11.24
CA ARG A 232 27.54 1.68 -11.10
C ARG A 232 26.78 2.94 -10.70
N GLN A 233 25.48 2.99 -11.00
CA GLN A 233 24.60 4.12 -10.66
C GLN A 233 24.02 4.00 -9.23
N PHE A 234 24.06 2.82 -8.62
CA PHE A 234 23.42 2.57 -7.34
C PHE A 234 23.94 3.41 -6.18
N PRO A 235 25.22 3.76 -6.05
CA PRO A 235 25.68 4.60 -4.93
C PRO A 235 24.92 5.93 -4.84
N ALA A 236 24.77 6.65 -5.95
CA ALA A 236 24.02 7.91 -6.00
C ALA A 236 22.51 7.68 -5.82
N PHE A 237 21.99 6.59 -6.38
CA PHE A 237 20.58 6.22 -6.25
C PHE A 237 20.22 5.86 -4.79
N ILE A 238 21.05 5.09 -4.11
CA ILE A 238 20.89 4.72 -2.69
C ILE A 238 20.92 5.98 -1.81
N GLU A 239 21.84 6.92 -2.06
CA GLU A 239 21.90 8.17 -1.33
C GLU A 239 20.60 8.99 -1.51
N MET A 240 20.06 9.05 -2.74
CA MET A 240 18.80 9.70 -3.04
C MET A 240 17.63 9.05 -2.29
N LEU A 241 17.52 7.73 -2.34
CA LEU A 241 16.49 6.97 -1.64
C LEU A 241 16.60 7.14 -0.11
N GLY A 242 17.82 7.12 0.42
CA GLY A 242 18.08 7.31 1.85
C GLY A 242 17.64 8.68 2.36
N LYS A 243 17.77 9.74 1.57
CA LYS A 243 17.25 11.09 1.89
C LYS A 243 15.71 11.11 1.96
N ARG A 244 15.03 10.12 1.38
CA ARG A 244 13.57 9.93 1.42
C ARG A 244 13.14 8.87 2.45
N GLY A 245 14.05 8.40 3.29
CA GLY A 245 13.76 7.48 4.38
C GLY A 245 13.80 6.00 4.03
N VAL A 246 14.22 5.63 2.81
CA VAL A 246 14.39 4.22 2.45
C VAL A 246 15.68 3.67 3.06
N THR A 247 15.56 2.58 3.80
CA THR A 247 16.67 1.81 4.33
C THR A 247 16.56 0.34 3.94
N PRO A 248 17.62 -0.46 4.08
CA PRO A 248 17.49 -1.90 3.86
C PRO A 248 16.44 -2.57 4.74
N GLU A 249 16.17 -2.05 5.94
CA GLU A 249 15.26 -2.63 6.93
C GLU A 249 13.77 -2.33 6.67
N ASN A 250 13.47 -1.22 5.98
CA ASN A 250 12.09 -0.77 5.74
C ASN A 250 11.67 -0.84 4.27
N THR A 251 12.47 -1.46 3.42
CA THR A 251 12.23 -1.55 1.96
C THR A 251 10.86 -2.11 1.61
N TYR A 252 10.30 -3.00 2.43
CA TYR A 252 8.98 -3.56 2.23
C TYR A 252 7.87 -2.49 2.12
N LEU A 253 8.03 -1.35 2.79
CA LEU A 253 7.07 -0.24 2.73
C LEU A 253 7.08 0.52 1.40
N PHE A 254 8.09 0.31 0.58
CA PHE A 254 8.28 1.04 -0.69
C PHE A 254 8.12 0.15 -1.93
N MET A 255 7.75 -1.11 -1.77
CA MET A 255 7.36 -1.98 -2.88
C MET A 255 5.85 -1.85 -3.15
N GLN A 256 5.41 -2.25 -4.35
CA GLN A 256 3.99 -2.16 -4.72
C GLN A 256 3.07 -2.77 -3.66
N GLY A 257 2.06 -1.99 -3.21
CA GLY A 257 1.19 -2.30 -2.09
C GLY A 257 0.47 -3.65 -2.22
N HIS A 258 -0.22 -3.90 -3.32
CA HIS A 258 -0.87 -5.20 -3.57
C HIS A 258 0.13 -6.38 -3.58
N THR A 259 1.35 -6.17 -4.11
CA THR A 259 2.39 -7.22 -4.06
C THR A 259 2.80 -7.51 -2.63
N LEU A 260 2.97 -6.49 -1.80
CA LEU A 260 3.29 -6.66 -0.39
C LEU A 260 2.15 -7.38 0.34
N MET A 261 0.93 -6.89 0.20
CA MET A 261 -0.23 -7.42 0.91
C MET A 261 -0.48 -8.88 0.52
N ASP A 262 -0.72 -9.16 -0.76
CA ASP A 262 -1.20 -10.47 -1.22
C ASP A 262 -0.12 -11.56 -1.20
N ASN A 263 1.14 -11.19 -1.48
CA ASN A 263 2.19 -12.19 -1.68
C ASN A 263 3.18 -12.29 -0.51
N VAL A 264 3.06 -11.43 0.50
CA VAL A 264 3.97 -11.43 1.65
C VAL A 264 3.19 -11.38 2.96
N VAL A 265 2.43 -10.30 3.21
CA VAL A 265 1.81 -10.07 4.52
C VAL A 265 0.69 -11.06 4.80
N MET A 266 -0.23 -11.27 3.84
CA MET A 266 -1.34 -12.21 4.03
C MET A 266 -0.87 -13.64 4.28
N PRO A 267 0.07 -14.23 3.51
CA PRO A 267 0.64 -15.54 3.82
C PRO A 267 1.28 -15.64 5.22
N VAL A 268 1.95 -14.58 5.67
CA VAL A 268 2.55 -14.53 7.02
C VAL A 268 1.46 -14.51 8.10
N LEU A 269 0.45 -13.64 7.95
CA LEU A 269 -0.66 -13.55 8.89
C LEU A 269 -1.45 -14.85 8.98
N GLU A 270 -1.75 -15.47 7.84
CA GLU A 270 -2.46 -16.76 7.78
C GLU A 270 -1.71 -17.85 8.55
N ALA A 271 -0.42 -18.04 8.29
CA ALA A 271 0.39 -19.05 8.96
C ALA A 271 0.47 -18.81 10.47
N VAL A 272 0.67 -17.57 10.92
CA VAL A 272 0.71 -17.22 12.35
C VAL A 272 -0.66 -17.42 13.00
N CYS A 273 -1.75 -16.98 12.36
CA CYS A 273 -3.11 -17.16 12.87
C CYS A 273 -3.48 -18.64 12.99
N ASP A 274 -3.14 -19.46 12.02
CA ASP A 274 -3.42 -20.91 12.07
C ASP A 274 -2.66 -21.59 13.20
N LYS A 275 -1.41 -21.21 13.42
CA LYS A 275 -0.65 -21.71 14.58
C LYS A 275 -1.27 -21.31 15.91
N LEU A 276 -1.71 -20.06 16.05
CA LEU A 276 -2.39 -19.55 17.25
C LEU A 276 -3.72 -20.29 17.51
N ARG A 277 -4.52 -20.56 16.46
CA ARG A 277 -5.76 -21.32 16.55
C ARG A 277 -5.47 -22.76 17.01
N TYR A 278 -4.47 -23.40 16.40
CA TYR A 278 -4.07 -24.77 16.81
C TYR A 278 -3.66 -24.84 18.28
N MET A 279 -2.87 -23.87 18.76
CA MET A 279 -2.46 -23.78 20.17
C MET A 279 -3.65 -23.62 21.10
N SER A 280 -4.65 -22.83 20.74
CA SER A 280 -5.88 -22.65 21.54
C SER A 280 -6.67 -23.95 21.65
N ILE A 281 -6.88 -24.66 20.55
CA ILE A 281 -7.58 -25.95 20.52
C ILE A 281 -6.83 -27.01 21.37
N SER A 282 -5.51 -27.08 21.26
CA SER A 282 -4.69 -28.02 22.01
C SER A 282 -4.72 -27.74 23.51
N ARG A 283 -4.83 -26.49 23.95
CA ARG A 283 -5.00 -26.11 25.36
C ARG A 283 -6.35 -26.59 25.90
N ILE A 284 -7.44 -26.41 25.15
CA ILE A 284 -8.80 -26.88 25.55
C ILE A 284 -8.81 -28.40 25.70
N ASN A 285 -8.34 -29.12 24.69
CA ASN A 285 -8.30 -30.60 24.72
C ASN A 285 -7.36 -31.18 25.82
N GLY A 286 -6.29 -30.47 26.15
CA GLY A 286 -5.36 -30.84 27.23
C GLY A 286 -5.93 -30.54 28.62
N SER A 287 -6.84 -29.58 28.76
CA SER A 287 -7.53 -29.25 30.01
C SER A 287 -8.60 -30.32 30.35
N ASP A 288 -9.35 -30.78 29.34
CA ASP A 288 -10.37 -31.84 29.52
C ASP A 288 -9.77 -33.18 29.99
N ARG A 289 -8.54 -33.49 29.55
CA ARG A 289 -7.87 -34.73 30.01
C ARG A 289 -7.36 -34.67 31.45
N ARG A 290 -7.24 -33.50 32.08
CA ARG A 290 -6.82 -33.38 33.50
C ARG A 290 -8.01 -33.23 34.46
N GLY A 291 -9.22 -33.05 33.94
CA GLY A 291 -10.46 -32.94 34.72
C GLY A 291 -11.17 -34.26 35.01
N VAL A 292 -10.64 -35.42 34.54
CA VAL A 292 -11.21 -36.77 34.78
C VAL A 292 -10.20 -37.59 35.56
N SER A 293 -9.90 -37.14 36.76
CA SER A 293 -9.22 -37.93 37.80
C SER A 293 -9.80 -37.51 39.14
N LEU A 294 -10.96 -38.04 39.44
CA LEU A 294 -11.54 -38.18 40.78
C LEU A 294 -11.90 -39.64 41.02
#